data_21f394856a5bd23cf470572fb8670821
#
_entry.id   21f394856a5bd23cf470572fb8670821
#
_cell.length_a   1.000
_cell.length_b   1.000
_cell.length_c   1.000
_cell.angle_alpha   90.00
_cell.angle_beta   90.00
_cell.angle_gamma   90.00
#
_symmetry.space_group_name_H-M   'P 1'
#
loop_
_entity.id
_entity.type
_entity.pdbx_description
1 polymer ?
#
loop_
_entity_poly.entity_id
_entity_poly.type
_entity_poly.pdbx_seq_one_letter_code
_entity_poly.pdbx_strand_id
1 'polypeptide(L)'
;MNRVTHVYSIFETAGGYCGIAWNDIGITRLQLPGRNAEEVERRLLRRLPEAKTGTPTTEVTEVVAAVKRYFAGEKIDFSNVRLDLDEQAEFFKQIYTETRRVGWGNTTTYGALTKQLGAGPEAARDVGEAMARNPVPLIIPCHRVLAAGGKLGGFSAPGGAATKVRMLELEGVRVGALESAQHSLGL
;
A
#
# COMPACT_ATOMS: atom_id res chain seq x y z
N MET A 1 -27.12 14.43 4.24
CA MET A 1 -25.80 13.77 4.27
C MET A 1 -25.10 14.07 2.97
N ASN A 2 -24.04 14.86 3.02
CA ASN A 2 -23.24 15.13 1.82
C ASN A 2 -22.52 13.83 1.48
N ARG A 3 -22.92 13.15 0.40
CA ARG A 3 -22.23 12.00 -0.14
C ARG A 3 -20.90 12.51 -0.70
N VAL A 4 -19.80 12.07 -0.10
CA VAL A 4 -18.47 12.42 -0.59
C VAL A 4 -18.32 11.83 -1.99
N THR A 5 -18.15 12.68 -2.99
CA THR A 5 -17.99 12.25 -4.38
C THR A 5 -16.54 11.83 -4.60
N HIS A 6 -16.32 10.56 -4.94
CA HIS A 6 -15.02 10.06 -5.35
C HIS A 6 -14.82 10.23 -6.85
N VAL A 7 -13.65 10.71 -7.20
CA VAL A 7 -13.17 10.81 -8.58
C VAL A 7 -12.00 9.86 -8.75
N TYR A 8 -11.85 9.24 -9.93
CA TYR A 8 -10.74 8.33 -10.18
C TYR A 8 -10.13 8.51 -11.58
N SER A 9 -8.92 8.02 -11.73
CA SER A 9 -8.19 7.94 -12.98
C SER A 9 -7.36 6.67 -13.04
N ILE A 10 -7.21 6.12 -14.24
CA ILE A 10 -6.33 4.99 -14.52
C ILE A 10 -5.12 5.50 -15.29
N PHE A 11 -3.93 5.02 -14.95
CA PHE A 11 -2.69 5.45 -15.60
C PHE A 11 -1.69 4.30 -15.70
N GLU A 12 -0.80 4.39 -16.68
CA GLU A 12 0.24 3.40 -16.94
C GLU A 12 1.54 3.74 -16.21
N THR A 13 2.21 2.70 -15.71
CA THR A 13 3.53 2.77 -15.09
C THR A 13 4.44 1.70 -15.70
N ALA A 14 5.75 1.74 -15.40
CA ALA A 14 6.67 0.66 -15.77
C ALA A 14 6.30 -0.70 -15.13
N GLY A 15 5.47 -0.70 -14.07
CA GLY A 15 4.99 -1.90 -13.40
C GLY A 15 3.67 -2.44 -13.95
N GLY A 16 2.98 -1.70 -14.82
CA GLY A 16 1.64 -1.99 -15.31
C GLY A 16 0.67 -0.82 -15.05
N TYR A 17 -0.61 -1.05 -15.28
CA TYR A 17 -1.65 -0.05 -15.06
C TYR A 17 -1.99 0.08 -13.59
N CYS A 18 -2.10 1.31 -13.09
CA CYS A 18 -2.52 1.66 -11.74
C CYS A 18 -3.83 2.45 -11.77
N GLY A 19 -4.53 2.47 -10.65
CA GLY A 19 -5.70 3.33 -10.46
C GLY A 19 -5.55 4.18 -9.20
N ILE A 20 -6.00 5.42 -9.27
CA ILE A 20 -6.02 6.33 -8.13
C ILE A 20 -7.40 6.95 -7.98
N ALA A 21 -7.89 7.04 -6.75
CA ALA A 21 -9.12 7.74 -6.44
C ALA A 21 -8.89 8.78 -5.34
N TRP A 22 -9.63 9.86 -5.42
CA TRP A 22 -9.52 11.01 -4.53
C TRP A 22 -10.88 11.69 -4.34
N ASN A 23 -10.94 12.59 -3.37
CA ASN A 23 -12.02 13.53 -3.13
C ASN A 23 -11.44 14.89 -2.74
N ASP A 24 -12.26 15.80 -2.23
CA ASP A 24 -11.85 17.15 -1.83
C ASP A 24 -10.90 17.15 -0.62
N ILE A 25 -10.82 16.05 0.13
CA ILE A 25 -9.97 15.91 1.33
C ILE A 25 -8.59 15.38 0.95
N GLY A 26 -8.51 14.34 0.12
CA GLY A 26 -7.24 13.72 -0.24
C GLY A 26 -7.41 12.44 -1.08
N ILE A 27 -6.33 11.68 -1.18
CA ILE A 27 -6.33 10.38 -1.85
C ILE A 27 -7.08 9.37 -0.98
N THR A 28 -8.03 8.67 -1.58
CA THR A 28 -8.87 7.67 -0.88
C THR A 28 -8.51 6.25 -1.27
N ARG A 29 -7.97 6.04 -2.48
CA ARG A 29 -7.53 4.72 -2.95
C ARG A 29 -6.37 4.79 -3.92
N LEU A 30 -5.54 3.76 -3.87
CA LEU A 30 -4.56 3.45 -4.89
C LEU A 30 -4.67 1.96 -5.23
N GLN A 31 -4.86 1.65 -6.50
CA GLN A 31 -4.84 0.29 -7.01
C GLN A 31 -3.47 0.00 -7.61
N LEU A 32 -2.76 -0.98 -7.04
CA LEU A 32 -1.44 -1.42 -7.51
C LEU A 32 -1.51 -2.02 -8.92
N PRO A 33 -0.37 -2.10 -9.63
CA PRO A 33 -0.35 -2.49 -11.02
C PRO A 33 -1.10 -3.78 -11.35
N GLY A 34 -1.95 -3.69 -12.35
CA GLY A 34 -2.63 -4.81 -12.99
C GLY A 34 -2.22 -4.95 -14.46
N ARG A 35 -2.70 -6.00 -15.12
CA ARG A 35 -2.33 -6.34 -16.49
C ARG A 35 -2.82 -5.35 -17.54
N ASN A 36 -3.99 -4.78 -17.33
CA ASN A 36 -4.59 -3.81 -18.24
C ASN A 36 -5.48 -2.83 -17.46
N ALA A 37 -5.85 -1.75 -18.12
CA ALA A 37 -6.64 -0.67 -17.54
C ALA A 37 -8.03 -1.13 -17.06
N GLU A 38 -8.70 -2.00 -17.82
CA GLU A 38 -10.04 -2.50 -17.50
C GLU A 38 -10.05 -3.34 -16.20
N GLU A 39 -9.03 -4.18 -16.02
CA GLU A 39 -8.90 -4.98 -14.80
C GLU A 39 -8.74 -4.08 -13.58
N VAL A 40 -7.87 -3.08 -13.68
CA VAL A 40 -7.59 -2.13 -12.59
C VAL A 40 -8.82 -1.30 -12.27
N GLU A 41 -9.50 -0.77 -13.27
CA GLU A 41 -10.74 -0.02 -13.11
C GLU A 41 -11.81 -0.84 -12.43
N ARG A 42 -12.07 -2.06 -12.89
CA ARG A 42 -13.03 -2.98 -12.29
C ARG A 42 -12.72 -3.28 -10.83
N ARG A 43 -11.44 -3.43 -10.47
CA ARG A 43 -11.00 -3.64 -9.08
C ARG A 43 -11.24 -2.42 -8.21
N LEU A 44 -10.94 -1.24 -8.73
CA LEU A 44 -11.17 0.04 -8.05
C LEU A 44 -12.66 0.26 -7.81
N LEU A 45 -13.49 0.11 -8.85
CA LEU A 45 -14.93 0.33 -8.79
C LEU A 45 -15.67 -0.69 -7.92
N ARG A 46 -15.14 -1.90 -7.71
CA ARG A 46 -15.72 -2.81 -6.71
C ARG A 46 -15.69 -2.26 -5.30
N ARG A 47 -14.74 -1.39 -5.01
CA ARG A 47 -14.60 -0.75 -3.69
C ARG A 47 -15.25 0.63 -3.64
N LEU A 48 -15.37 1.29 -4.78
CA LEU A 48 -15.94 2.62 -4.94
C LEU A 48 -16.94 2.63 -6.11
N PRO A 49 -18.09 1.95 -6.00
CA PRO A 49 -19.02 1.75 -7.13
C PRO A 49 -19.63 3.05 -7.66
N GLU A 50 -19.66 4.10 -6.84
CA GLU A 50 -20.22 5.42 -7.18
C GLU A 50 -19.14 6.41 -7.70
N ALA A 51 -17.86 6.00 -7.76
CA ALA A 51 -16.79 6.86 -8.23
C ALA A 51 -16.94 7.18 -9.72
N LYS A 52 -16.57 8.39 -10.10
CA LYS A 52 -16.64 8.86 -11.50
C LYS A 52 -15.25 9.14 -12.04
N THR A 53 -15.05 8.91 -13.30
CA THR A 53 -13.83 9.36 -13.98
C THR A 53 -13.74 10.88 -13.95
N GLY A 54 -12.52 11.41 -13.83
CA GLY A 54 -12.32 12.85 -13.89
C GLY A 54 -10.85 13.21 -14.11
N THR A 55 -10.64 14.49 -14.37
CA THR A 55 -9.30 15.05 -14.55
C THR A 55 -8.63 15.18 -13.18
N PRO A 56 -7.42 14.62 -13.01
CA PRO A 56 -6.66 14.79 -11.77
C PRO A 56 -6.39 16.26 -11.46
N THR A 57 -6.53 16.62 -10.17
CA THR A 57 -6.06 17.91 -9.66
C THR A 57 -4.54 18.00 -9.76
N THR A 58 -3.96 19.17 -9.55
CA THR A 58 -2.49 19.34 -9.52
C THR A 58 -1.85 18.40 -8.50
N GLU A 59 -2.39 18.33 -7.28
CA GLU A 59 -1.90 17.47 -6.21
C GLU A 59 -1.96 15.97 -6.61
N VAL A 60 -3.07 15.53 -7.20
CA VAL A 60 -3.22 14.15 -7.68
C VAL A 60 -2.28 13.85 -8.84
N THR A 61 -2.06 14.80 -9.75
CA THR A 61 -1.11 14.68 -10.85
C THR A 61 0.33 14.48 -10.34
N GLU A 62 0.72 15.20 -9.31
CA GLU A 62 2.02 15.04 -8.65
C GLU A 62 2.16 13.66 -8.02
N VAL A 63 1.13 13.14 -7.36
CA VAL A 63 1.11 11.78 -6.80
C VAL A 63 1.22 10.74 -7.91
N VAL A 64 0.48 10.89 -9.02
CA VAL A 64 0.56 10.00 -10.19
C VAL A 64 1.98 9.98 -10.75
N ALA A 65 2.60 11.15 -10.92
CA ALA A 65 3.99 11.26 -11.39
C ALA A 65 4.96 10.55 -10.42
N ALA A 66 4.78 10.72 -9.12
CA ALA A 66 5.58 10.05 -8.09
C ALA A 66 5.43 8.53 -8.14
N VAL A 67 4.21 8.01 -8.33
CA VAL A 67 3.96 6.57 -8.48
C VAL A 67 4.64 6.01 -9.75
N LYS A 68 4.58 6.73 -10.86
CA LYS A 68 5.28 6.34 -12.11
C LYS A 68 6.79 6.25 -11.89
N ARG A 69 7.39 7.24 -11.24
CA ARG A 69 8.81 7.28 -10.92
C ARG A 69 9.22 6.16 -9.96
N TYR A 70 8.37 5.85 -8.97
CA TYR A 70 8.58 4.71 -8.07
C TYR A 70 8.73 3.40 -8.85
N PHE A 71 7.79 3.09 -9.74
CA PHE A 71 7.84 1.87 -10.55
C PHE A 71 8.94 1.88 -11.62
N ALA A 72 9.50 3.05 -11.93
CA ALA A 72 10.72 3.18 -12.72
C ALA A 72 12.01 2.97 -11.90
N GLY A 73 11.91 2.70 -10.59
CA GLY A 73 13.02 2.40 -9.69
C GLY A 73 13.60 3.60 -8.96
N GLU A 74 12.93 4.75 -9.01
CA GLU A 74 13.38 5.93 -8.26
C GLU A 74 12.96 5.85 -6.79
N LYS A 75 13.82 6.31 -5.91
CA LYS A 75 13.52 6.47 -4.49
C LYS A 75 12.54 7.62 -4.31
N ILE A 76 11.32 7.31 -3.88
CA ILE A 76 10.25 8.28 -3.64
C ILE A 76 9.82 8.24 -2.17
N ASP A 77 9.60 9.41 -1.61
CA ASP A 77 8.97 9.58 -0.30
C ASP A 77 7.51 10.02 -0.48
N PHE A 78 6.58 9.20 0.00
CA PHE A 78 5.15 9.47 -0.01
C PHE A 78 4.61 9.98 1.33
N SER A 79 5.47 10.30 2.29
CA SER A 79 5.07 10.67 3.66
C SER A 79 4.17 11.91 3.72
N ASN A 80 4.35 12.85 2.79
CA ASN A 80 3.60 14.10 2.72
C ASN A 80 2.31 14.02 1.89
N VAL A 81 2.01 12.88 1.27
CA VAL A 81 0.78 12.72 0.50
C VAL A 81 -0.43 12.77 1.43
N ARG A 82 -1.37 13.66 1.12
CA ARG A 82 -2.61 13.79 1.89
C ARG A 82 -3.58 12.66 1.53
N LEU A 83 -4.01 11.94 2.57
CA LEU A 83 -4.96 10.85 2.46
C LEU A 83 -6.28 11.23 3.12
N ASP A 84 -7.38 10.74 2.59
CA ASP A 84 -8.65 10.65 3.30
C ASP A 84 -8.91 9.20 3.70
N LEU A 85 -8.84 8.96 5.00
CA LEU A 85 -9.06 7.66 5.64
C LEU A 85 -10.28 7.68 6.57
N ASP A 86 -11.18 8.64 6.41
CA ASP A 86 -12.29 8.84 7.36
C ASP A 86 -13.24 7.65 7.44
N GLU A 87 -13.36 6.86 6.37
CA GLU A 87 -14.13 5.62 6.37
C GLU A 87 -13.47 4.46 7.14
N GLN A 88 -12.21 4.62 7.56
CA GLN A 88 -11.46 3.58 8.28
C GLN A 88 -11.73 3.65 9.79
N ALA A 89 -11.72 2.50 10.45
CA ALA A 89 -11.77 2.42 11.90
C ALA A 89 -10.59 3.19 12.52
N GLU A 90 -10.79 3.83 13.66
CA GLU A 90 -9.79 4.69 14.29
C GLU A 90 -8.47 3.96 14.57
N PHE A 91 -8.53 2.71 15.03
CA PHE A 91 -7.35 1.90 15.25
C PHE A 91 -6.60 1.59 13.93
N PHE A 92 -7.32 1.40 12.83
CA PHE A 92 -6.70 1.21 11.51
C PHE A 92 -5.99 2.47 11.04
N LYS A 93 -6.53 3.66 11.29
CA LYS A 93 -5.85 4.94 11.00
C LYS A 93 -4.53 5.04 11.75
N GLN A 94 -4.50 4.64 13.02
CA GLN A 94 -3.26 4.61 13.82
C GLN A 94 -2.24 3.63 13.23
N ILE A 95 -2.66 2.43 12.86
CA ILE A 95 -1.82 1.42 12.20
C ILE A 95 -1.24 1.97 10.90
N TYR A 96 -2.04 2.61 10.06
CA TYR A 96 -1.58 3.21 8.80
C TYR A 96 -0.60 4.37 9.03
N THR A 97 -0.83 5.18 10.04
CA THR A 97 0.08 6.27 10.41
C THR A 97 1.45 5.73 10.82
N GLU A 98 1.50 4.71 11.66
CA GLU A 98 2.77 4.08 12.05
C GLU A 98 3.44 3.37 10.87
N THR A 99 2.67 2.69 10.02
CA THR A 99 3.20 2.02 8.83
C THR A 99 3.87 3.01 7.87
N ARG A 100 3.32 4.21 7.70
CA ARG A 100 3.90 5.26 6.84
C ARG A 100 5.25 5.79 7.31
N ARG A 101 5.62 5.55 8.56
CA ARG A 101 6.95 5.90 9.08
C ARG A 101 8.06 4.96 8.64
N VAL A 102 7.70 3.79 8.13
CA VAL A 102 8.68 2.84 7.57
C VAL A 102 9.15 3.35 6.21
N GLY A 103 10.33 3.93 6.16
CA GLY A 103 10.89 4.56 4.96
C GLY A 103 11.39 3.56 3.92
N TRP A 104 11.77 4.08 2.76
CA TRP A 104 12.36 3.35 1.64
C TRP A 104 13.51 2.44 2.08
N GLY A 105 13.50 1.19 1.62
CA GLY A 105 14.55 0.21 1.89
C GLY A 105 14.55 -0.37 3.30
N ASN A 106 13.61 0.06 4.15
CA ASN A 106 13.41 -0.47 5.50
C ASN A 106 12.20 -1.39 5.55
N THR A 107 12.22 -2.31 6.48
CA THR A 107 11.12 -3.23 6.77
C THR A 107 10.81 -3.24 8.26
N THR A 108 9.61 -3.64 8.60
CA THR A 108 9.16 -3.91 9.97
C THR A 108 8.38 -5.22 9.99
N THR A 109 7.92 -5.63 11.17
CA THR A 109 7.07 -6.82 11.31
C THR A 109 5.71 -6.44 11.91
N TYR A 110 4.70 -7.30 11.74
CA TYR A 110 3.40 -7.13 12.38
C TYR A 110 3.54 -6.98 13.89
N GLY A 111 4.40 -7.80 14.52
CA GLY A 111 4.66 -7.73 15.96
C GLY A 111 5.35 -6.43 16.39
N ALA A 112 6.31 -5.94 15.61
CA ALA A 112 6.99 -4.67 15.89
C ALA A 112 6.02 -3.48 15.79
N LEU A 113 5.16 -3.45 14.78
CA LEU A 113 4.11 -2.42 14.65
C LEU A 113 3.14 -2.46 15.81
N THR A 114 2.68 -3.64 16.21
CA THR A 114 1.80 -3.84 17.36
C THR A 114 2.42 -3.25 18.63
N LYS A 115 3.69 -3.52 18.86
CA LYS A 115 4.44 -2.99 20.00
C LYS A 115 4.60 -1.47 19.95
N GLN A 116 4.89 -0.91 18.77
CA GLN A 116 5.01 0.55 18.59
C GLN A 116 3.70 1.28 18.86
N LEU A 117 2.56 0.64 18.57
CA LEU A 117 1.23 1.16 18.89
C LEU A 117 0.88 1.07 20.38
N GLY A 118 1.75 0.49 21.21
CA GLY A 118 1.47 0.26 22.64
C GLY A 118 0.33 -0.75 22.87
N ALA A 119 0.00 -1.56 21.88
CA ALA A 119 -1.05 -2.56 21.94
C ALA A 119 -0.48 -3.92 22.35
N GLY A 120 -1.32 -4.75 22.98
CA GLY A 120 -0.95 -6.10 23.34
C GLY A 120 -0.84 -7.06 22.14
N PRO A 121 -0.31 -8.27 22.34
CA PRO A 121 -0.13 -9.26 21.26
C PRO A 121 -1.43 -9.61 20.51
N GLU A 122 -2.57 -9.48 21.16
CA GLU A 122 -3.89 -9.69 20.59
C GLU A 122 -4.19 -8.74 19.39
N ALA A 123 -3.61 -7.54 19.40
CA ALA A 123 -3.77 -6.57 18.33
C ALA A 123 -2.99 -6.92 17.05
N ALA A 124 -2.10 -7.91 17.09
CA ALA A 124 -1.36 -8.34 15.89
C ALA A 124 -2.29 -8.82 14.77
N ARG A 125 -3.44 -9.39 15.12
CA ARG A 125 -4.48 -9.77 14.17
C ARG A 125 -5.08 -8.54 13.48
N ASP A 126 -5.39 -7.49 14.23
CA ASP A 126 -5.95 -6.24 13.69
C ASP A 126 -4.95 -5.54 12.79
N VAL A 127 -3.66 -5.56 13.13
CA VAL A 127 -2.58 -5.06 12.26
C VAL A 127 -2.55 -5.85 10.95
N GLY A 128 -2.64 -7.18 11.00
CA GLY A 128 -2.73 -8.03 9.81
C GLY A 128 -3.96 -7.72 8.95
N GLU A 129 -5.11 -7.53 9.57
CA GLU A 129 -6.35 -7.17 8.88
C GLU A 129 -6.26 -5.76 8.24
N ALA A 130 -5.73 -4.78 8.95
CA ALA A 130 -5.50 -3.44 8.42
C ALA A 130 -4.59 -3.48 7.18
N MET A 131 -3.49 -4.26 7.20
CA MET A 131 -2.61 -4.43 6.05
C MET A 131 -3.35 -5.07 4.87
N ALA A 132 -4.16 -6.10 5.12
CA ALA A 132 -4.94 -6.77 4.07
C ALA A 132 -6.02 -5.87 3.45
N ARG A 133 -6.56 -4.93 4.22
CA ARG A 133 -7.60 -3.98 3.81
C ARG A 133 -7.08 -2.61 3.41
N ASN A 134 -5.75 -2.41 3.38
CA ASN A 134 -5.12 -1.15 3.07
C ASN A 134 -5.73 -0.50 1.82
N PRO A 135 -6.38 0.68 1.93
CA PRO A 135 -7.02 1.32 0.80
C PRO A 135 -6.03 2.01 -0.15
N VAL A 136 -4.83 2.33 0.33
CA VAL A 136 -3.83 3.12 -0.42
C VAL A 136 -2.46 2.46 -0.36
N PRO A 137 -2.32 1.20 -0.85
CA PRO A 137 -1.03 0.51 -0.85
C PRO A 137 0.03 1.32 -1.60
N LEU A 138 1.30 1.13 -1.30
CA LEU A 138 2.44 1.93 -1.68
C LEU A 138 2.58 3.21 -0.84
N ILE A 139 1.58 4.08 -0.81
CA ILE A 139 1.59 5.30 0.01
C ILE A 139 1.49 4.94 1.50
N ILE A 140 0.66 3.95 1.82
CA ILE A 140 0.74 3.20 3.09
C ILE A 140 1.52 1.92 2.78
N PRO A 141 2.80 1.82 3.13
CA PRO A 141 3.71 0.81 2.59
C PRO A 141 3.55 -0.56 3.26
N CYS A 142 2.38 -1.18 3.10
CA CYS A 142 2.11 -2.52 3.65
C CYS A 142 3.08 -3.60 3.12
N HIS A 143 3.70 -3.39 1.95
CA HIS A 143 4.74 -4.27 1.43
C HIS A 143 6.01 -4.30 2.30
N ARG A 144 6.26 -3.27 3.11
CA ARG A 144 7.38 -3.19 4.07
C ARG A 144 7.10 -3.88 5.40
N VAL A 145 5.88 -4.41 5.60
CA VAL A 145 5.49 -5.14 6.82
C VAL A 145 5.62 -6.62 6.56
N LEU A 146 6.51 -7.28 7.31
CA LEU A 146 6.86 -8.69 7.18
C LEU A 146 6.26 -9.50 8.34
N ALA A 147 6.14 -10.81 8.13
CA ALA A 147 5.80 -11.73 9.20
C ALA A 147 6.98 -11.94 10.15
N ALA A 148 6.75 -12.63 11.26
CA ALA A 148 7.78 -12.96 12.24
C ALA A 148 8.98 -13.65 11.58
N GLY A 149 10.18 -13.32 12.03
CA GLY A 149 11.43 -13.82 11.47
C GLY A 149 11.80 -13.29 10.09
N GLY A 150 11.15 -12.19 9.65
CA GLY A 150 11.41 -11.58 8.36
C GLY A 150 10.80 -12.33 7.18
N LYS A 151 9.85 -13.25 7.42
CA LYS A 151 9.10 -13.93 6.36
C LYS A 151 8.23 -12.94 5.61
N LEU A 152 8.01 -13.18 4.31
CA LEU A 152 7.21 -12.29 3.47
C LEU A 152 5.80 -12.03 4.02
N GLY A 153 5.15 -13.06 4.57
CA GLY A 153 3.75 -12.97 4.96
C GLY A 153 2.81 -12.85 3.77
N GLY A 154 1.53 -12.61 4.04
CA GLY A 154 0.50 -12.40 3.03
C GLY A 154 0.60 -11.03 2.37
N PHE A 155 0.04 -10.93 1.16
CA PHE A 155 -0.15 -9.68 0.44
C PHE A 155 -1.41 -9.74 -0.42
N SER A 156 -2.33 -8.83 -0.19
CA SER A 156 -3.67 -8.87 -0.83
C SER A 156 -3.75 -8.16 -2.18
N ALA A 157 -2.68 -7.51 -2.61
CA ALA A 157 -2.62 -6.84 -3.91
C ALA A 157 -2.58 -7.85 -5.08
N PRO A 158 -2.89 -7.40 -6.32
CA PRO A 158 -2.73 -8.23 -7.51
C PRO A 158 -1.32 -8.81 -7.61
N GLY A 159 -1.23 -10.11 -7.91
CA GLY A 159 0.04 -10.86 -7.93
C GLY A 159 0.53 -11.34 -6.57
N GLY A 160 -0.15 -10.98 -5.47
CA GLY A 160 0.14 -11.48 -4.12
C GLY A 160 1.60 -11.30 -3.70
N ALA A 161 2.20 -12.36 -3.19
CA ALA A 161 3.59 -12.35 -2.70
C ALA A 161 4.60 -11.89 -3.77
N ALA A 162 4.39 -12.21 -5.05
CA ALA A 162 5.29 -11.79 -6.13
C ALA A 162 5.33 -10.26 -6.30
N THR A 163 4.19 -9.57 -6.17
CA THR A 163 4.13 -8.10 -6.19
C THR A 163 4.86 -7.51 -4.99
N LYS A 164 4.67 -8.08 -3.81
CA LYS A 164 5.38 -7.65 -2.59
C LYS A 164 6.90 -7.77 -2.75
N VAL A 165 7.38 -8.92 -3.22
CA VAL A 165 8.80 -9.16 -3.51
C VAL A 165 9.33 -8.11 -4.48
N ARG A 166 8.65 -7.91 -5.61
CA ARG A 166 9.07 -6.94 -6.62
C ARG A 166 9.18 -5.52 -6.07
N MET A 167 8.23 -5.09 -5.24
CA MET A 167 8.27 -3.77 -4.61
C MET A 167 9.44 -3.66 -3.62
N LEU A 168 9.69 -4.68 -2.81
CA LEU A 168 10.83 -4.72 -1.89
C LEU A 168 12.17 -4.70 -2.64
N GLU A 169 12.29 -5.45 -3.73
CA GLU A 169 13.50 -5.47 -4.57
C GLU A 169 13.74 -4.12 -5.26
N LEU A 170 12.71 -3.43 -5.73
CA LEU A 170 12.81 -2.05 -6.23
C LEU A 170 13.41 -1.11 -5.17
N GLU A 171 13.10 -1.36 -3.90
CA GLU A 171 13.62 -0.57 -2.78
C GLU A 171 14.99 -1.05 -2.27
N GLY A 172 15.62 -2.03 -2.94
CA GLY A 172 16.92 -2.57 -2.59
C GLY A 172 16.90 -3.59 -1.45
N VAL A 173 15.72 -4.08 -1.05
CA VAL A 173 15.58 -5.13 -0.04
C VAL A 173 15.74 -6.49 -0.69
N ARG A 174 16.74 -7.26 -0.25
CA ARG A 174 17.01 -8.61 -0.78
C ARG A 174 16.10 -9.64 -0.11
N VAL A 175 15.07 -10.07 -0.81
CA VAL A 175 14.08 -11.03 -0.30
C VAL A 175 14.65 -12.45 -0.22
N GLY A 176 15.51 -12.85 -1.17
CA GLY A 176 16.18 -14.17 -1.15
C GLY A 176 17.11 -14.39 0.04
N ALA A 177 17.66 -13.34 0.65
CA ALA A 177 18.42 -13.43 1.89
C ALA A 177 17.51 -13.69 3.11
N LEU A 178 16.26 -13.31 3.04
CA LEU A 178 15.27 -13.57 4.09
C LEU A 178 14.78 -15.03 4.06
N GLU A 179 14.76 -15.67 2.87
CA GLU A 179 14.39 -17.08 2.72
C GLU A 179 15.56 -18.03 3.07
N SER A 180 16.80 -17.67 2.72
CA SER A 180 17.97 -18.50 3.00
C SER A 180 18.37 -18.52 4.48
N ALA A 181 18.06 -17.48 5.26
CA ALA A 181 18.25 -17.50 6.70
C ALA A 181 17.34 -18.51 7.43
N GLN A 182 16.28 -18.98 6.77
CA GLN A 182 15.37 -20.00 7.33
C GLN A 182 15.83 -21.43 7.08
N HIS A 183 16.65 -21.69 6.06
CA HIS A 183 17.18 -23.03 5.77
C HIS A 183 18.37 -23.40 6.66
N SER A 184 19.06 -22.41 7.25
CA SER A 184 20.21 -22.67 8.12
C SER A 184 19.88 -22.80 9.61
N LEU A 185 18.62 -22.66 10.00
CA LEU A 185 18.15 -22.88 11.39
C LEU A 185 17.27 -24.14 11.55
N GLY A 186 17.15 -24.94 10.50
CA GLY A 186 16.39 -26.18 10.48
C GLY A 186 17.28 -27.43 10.54
N LEU A 187 18.09 -27.53 11.57
CA LEU A 187 18.72 -28.80 12.05
C LEU A 187 18.47 -28.93 13.51
#